data_80347b9fb648b1e9d79a47392dfa5088
#
_entry.id   80347b9fb648b1e9d79a47392dfa5088
#
_cell.length_a   1.000
_cell.length_b   1.000
_cell.length_c   1.000
_cell.angle_alpha   90.00
_cell.angle_beta   90.00
_cell.angle_gamma   90.00
#
_symmetry.space_group_name_H-M   'P 1'
#
loop_
_entity.id
_entity.type
_entity.pdbx_description
1 polymer ?
#
loop_
_entity_poly.entity_id
_entity_poly.type
_entity_poly.pdbx_seq_one_letter_code
_entity_poly.pdbx_strand_id
1 'polypeptide(L)'
;MSNKGKIIQVMGPVVDVVFEDENLPAIRDALEVNNGDKKCVMEVAQHIGNDTVRCIMLASSEGLCRDMEVTATGSGIKTPVGEKTLGRLFNVLGEAIDGKEQPDAEEKWEIHREPPTFEEQNPAEEILETGIKVIDLLAPYAKGGKIGLFGGAGVGKTVLIQELISNIATEHGGYSIFTGVGERSREGNDLWTEMKESGVLEKTALVFGQMNEPPGARMRVAETGLTMAEYFRDEKHQNVLLFIDNIFLSLIHI
;
A
#
# COMPACT_ATOMS: atom_id res chain seq x y z
N MET A 1 -19.11 -7.36 -21.39
CA MET A 1 -20.25 -7.20 -20.46
C MET A 1 -19.67 -7.20 -19.07
N SER A 2 -20.10 -6.32 -18.17
CA SER A 2 -19.61 -6.32 -16.79
C SER A 2 -20.10 -7.60 -16.10
N ASN A 3 -19.17 -8.37 -15.52
CA ASN A 3 -19.50 -9.56 -14.74
C ASN A 3 -20.13 -9.11 -13.42
N LYS A 4 -21.37 -9.51 -13.15
CA LYS A 4 -22.14 -9.07 -11.98
C LYS A 4 -22.43 -10.24 -11.06
N GLY A 5 -22.29 -10.02 -9.78
CA GLY A 5 -22.62 -10.95 -8.71
C GLY A 5 -23.56 -10.34 -7.69
N LYS A 6 -23.96 -11.14 -6.71
CA LYS A 6 -24.81 -10.72 -5.58
C LYS A 6 -24.18 -11.15 -4.26
N ILE A 7 -24.27 -10.30 -3.27
CA ILE A 7 -23.84 -10.62 -1.90
C ILE A 7 -24.80 -11.66 -1.31
N ILE A 8 -24.25 -12.77 -0.84
CA ILE A 8 -25.02 -13.82 -0.13
C ILE A 8 -24.80 -13.82 1.37
N GLN A 9 -23.64 -13.35 1.80
CA GLN A 9 -23.27 -13.30 3.22
C GLN A 9 -22.29 -12.19 3.51
N VAL A 10 -22.44 -11.52 4.66
CA VAL A 10 -21.50 -10.53 5.21
C VAL A 10 -21.09 -10.96 6.61
N MET A 11 -19.81 -11.11 6.87
CA MET A 11 -19.22 -11.53 8.14
C MET A 11 -18.08 -10.58 8.54
N GLY A 12 -18.41 -9.41 9.09
CA GLY A 12 -17.42 -8.38 9.36
C GLY A 12 -16.70 -7.95 8.06
N PRO A 13 -15.37 -8.08 7.98
CA PRO A 13 -14.62 -7.68 6.77
C PRO A 13 -14.68 -8.72 5.63
N VAL A 14 -15.33 -9.86 5.83
CA VAL A 14 -15.44 -10.94 4.85
C VAL A 14 -16.82 -10.94 4.23
N VAL A 15 -16.89 -10.98 2.90
CA VAL A 15 -18.12 -10.97 2.12
C VAL A 15 -18.10 -12.11 1.11
N ASP A 16 -19.15 -12.92 1.10
CA ASP A 16 -19.32 -13.97 0.11
C ASP A 16 -20.27 -13.47 -1.00
N VAL A 17 -19.82 -13.60 -2.25
CA VAL A 17 -20.52 -13.13 -3.45
C VAL A 17 -20.73 -14.29 -4.41
N VAL A 18 -21.97 -14.49 -4.87
CA VAL A 18 -22.31 -15.47 -5.90
C VAL A 18 -22.34 -14.78 -7.26
N PHE A 19 -21.79 -15.45 -8.27
CA PHE A 19 -21.85 -15.03 -9.66
C PHE A 19 -22.74 -15.98 -10.46
N GLU A 20 -23.38 -15.47 -11.47
CA GLU A 20 -24.16 -16.27 -12.42
C GLU A 20 -23.26 -16.67 -13.61
N ASP A 21 -23.59 -17.74 -14.31
CA ASP A 21 -22.96 -18.16 -15.58
C ASP A 21 -21.50 -18.69 -15.51
N GLU A 22 -21.09 -19.35 -14.42
CA GLU A 22 -19.76 -19.99 -14.28
C GLU A 22 -18.57 -19.04 -14.55
N ASN A 23 -18.81 -17.72 -14.62
CA ASN A 23 -17.78 -16.72 -14.90
C ASN A 23 -17.28 -16.07 -13.60
N LEU A 24 -16.55 -16.84 -12.82
CA LEU A 24 -15.99 -16.37 -11.56
C LEU A 24 -14.83 -15.39 -11.79
N PRO A 25 -14.79 -14.25 -11.04
CA PRO A 25 -13.60 -13.39 -11.00
C PRO A 25 -12.38 -14.17 -10.51
N ALA A 26 -11.21 -13.80 -11.00
CA ALA A 26 -9.98 -14.42 -10.57
C ALA A 26 -9.65 -14.07 -9.09
N ILE A 27 -8.85 -14.92 -8.46
CA ILE A 27 -8.29 -14.60 -7.13
C ILE A 27 -7.44 -13.34 -7.27
N ARG A 28 -7.59 -12.39 -6.33
CA ARG A 28 -7.01 -11.04 -6.31
C ARG A 28 -7.71 -10.01 -7.20
N ASP A 29 -8.75 -10.39 -7.94
CA ASP A 29 -9.57 -9.41 -8.65
C ASP A 29 -10.28 -8.47 -7.66
N ALA A 30 -10.38 -7.22 -8.04
CA ALA A 30 -11.14 -6.22 -7.32
C ALA A 30 -12.62 -6.29 -7.71
N LEU A 31 -13.49 -6.28 -6.72
CA LEU A 31 -14.92 -6.18 -6.88
C LEU A 31 -15.44 -4.88 -6.26
N GLU A 32 -16.45 -4.31 -6.87
CA GLU A 32 -17.05 -3.04 -6.46
C GLU A 32 -18.50 -3.23 -6.08
N VAL A 33 -18.90 -2.61 -4.97
CA VAL A 33 -20.28 -2.55 -4.51
C VAL A 33 -20.66 -1.13 -4.10
N ASN A 34 -21.83 -0.67 -4.50
CA ASN A 34 -22.35 0.62 -4.08
C ASN A 34 -23.12 0.48 -2.77
N ASN A 35 -22.65 1.14 -1.73
CA ASN A 35 -23.28 1.21 -0.42
C ASN A 35 -23.81 2.63 -0.18
N GLY A 36 -25.03 2.88 -0.65
CA GLY A 36 -25.59 4.23 -0.75
C GLY A 36 -24.77 5.07 -1.72
N ASP A 37 -24.25 6.22 -1.24
CA ASP A 37 -23.42 7.12 -2.05
C ASP A 37 -21.92 6.74 -2.04
N LYS A 38 -21.55 5.68 -1.32
CA LYS A 38 -20.16 5.24 -1.20
C LYS A 38 -19.91 4.02 -2.07
N LYS A 39 -18.87 4.09 -2.87
CA LYS A 39 -18.32 2.95 -3.59
C LYS A 39 -17.35 2.22 -2.68
N CYS A 40 -17.66 0.97 -2.37
CA CYS A 40 -16.80 0.10 -1.55
C CYS A 40 -16.09 -0.91 -2.46
N VAL A 41 -14.82 -1.15 -2.18
CA VAL A 41 -14.00 -2.12 -2.92
C VAL A 41 -13.68 -3.31 -2.02
N MET A 42 -13.71 -4.50 -2.58
CA MET A 42 -13.29 -5.75 -1.94
C MET A 42 -12.41 -6.55 -2.91
N GLU A 43 -11.56 -7.40 -2.37
CA GLU A 43 -10.65 -8.27 -3.12
C GLU A 43 -11.09 -9.73 -3.01
N VAL A 44 -11.08 -10.46 -4.11
CA VAL A 44 -11.35 -11.90 -4.13
C VAL A 44 -10.19 -12.64 -3.48
N ALA A 45 -10.46 -13.27 -2.33
CA ALA A 45 -9.48 -14.05 -1.58
C ALA A 45 -9.51 -15.54 -1.94
N GLN A 46 -10.69 -16.10 -2.20
CA GLN A 46 -10.86 -17.52 -2.42
C GLN A 46 -12.13 -17.86 -3.20
N HIS A 47 -12.08 -18.91 -4.02
CA HIS A 47 -13.26 -19.58 -4.55
C HIS A 47 -13.72 -20.66 -3.56
N ILE A 48 -14.98 -20.60 -3.12
CA ILE A 48 -15.51 -21.52 -2.10
C ILE A 48 -16.50 -22.55 -2.66
N GLY A 49 -16.65 -22.60 -4.01
CA GLY A 49 -17.56 -23.51 -4.70
C GLY A 49 -18.95 -22.91 -4.93
N ASN A 50 -19.79 -23.62 -5.69
CA ASN A 50 -21.17 -23.18 -6.04
C ASN A 50 -21.21 -21.74 -6.57
N ASP A 51 -20.34 -21.43 -7.53
CA ASP A 51 -20.22 -20.11 -8.17
C ASP A 51 -20.03 -18.94 -7.19
N THR A 52 -19.47 -19.25 -6.03
CA THR A 52 -19.28 -18.29 -4.94
C THR A 52 -17.80 -17.99 -4.70
N VAL A 53 -17.50 -16.72 -4.57
CA VAL A 53 -16.20 -16.22 -4.16
C VAL A 53 -16.27 -15.59 -2.77
N ARG A 54 -15.23 -15.80 -2.00
CA ARG A 54 -15.02 -15.13 -0.72
C ARG A 54 -14.10 -13.94 -0.91
N CYS A 55 -14.54 -12.79 -0.43
CA CYS A 55 -13.85 -11.52 -0.60
C CYS A 55 -13.49 -10.89 0.75
N ILE A 56 -12.42 -10.10 0.74
CA ILE A 56 -11.98 -9.29 1.88
C ILE A 56 -12.26 -7.82 1.55
N MET A 57 -12.98 -7.14 2.44
CA MET A 57 -13.31 -5.73 2.29
C MET A 57 -12.08 -4.84 2.53
N LEU A 58 -11.85 -3.90 1.62
CA LEU A 58 -10.87 -2.83 1.76
C LEU A 58 -11.48 -1.53 2.26
N ALA A 59 -12.79 -1.50 2.38
CA ALA A 59 -13.58 -0.43 2.96
C ALA A 59 -14.46 -1.00 4.09
N SER A 60 -15.15 -0.14 4.85
CA SER A 60 -16.11 -0.59 5.85
C SER A 60 -17.23 -1.41 5.20
N SER A 61 -17.58 -2.53 5.82
CA SER A 61 -18.71 -3.38 5.41
C SER A 61 -20.04 -2.95 6.04
N GLU A 62 -20.04 -1.90 6.87
CA GLU A 62 -21.25 -1.39 7.49
C GLU A 62 -22.27 -0.93 6.45
N GLY A 63 -23.49 -1.39 6.58
CA GLY A 63 -24.58 -1.09 5.64
C GLY A 63 -24.69 -2.04 4.45
N LEU A 64 -23.74 -2.95 4.24
CA LEU A 64 -23.86 -3.98 3.21
C LEU A 64 -24.91 -5.01 3.62
N CYS A 65 -25.77 -5.36 2.66
CA CYS A 65 -26.86 -6.32 2.84
C CYS A 65 -26.78 -7.43 1.79
N ARG A 66 -27.49 -8.52 2.06
CA ARG A 66 -27.72 -9.56 1.06
C ARG A 66 -28.41 -8.99 -0.18
N ASP A 67 -28.21 -9.66 -1.30
CA ASP A 67 -28.77 -9.34 -2.61
C ASP A 67 -28.31 -8.01 -3.23
N MET A 68 -27.37 -7.29 -2.58
CA MET A 68 -26.72 -6.13 -3.20
C MET A 68 -25.89 -6.59 -4.40
N GLU A 69 -26.01 -5.83 -5.50
CA GLU A 69 -25.26 -6.09 -6.74
C GLU A 69 -23.80 -5.72 -6.57
N VAL A 70 -22.92 -6.62 -6.99
CA VAL A 70 -21.47 -6.47 -7.01
C VAL A 70 -21.00 -6.55 -8.45
N THR A 71 -20.07 -5.69 -8.84
CA THR A 71 -19.49 -5.67 -10.19
C THR A 71 -18.02 -6.07 -10.12
N ALA A 72 -17.62 -7.06 -10.88
CA ALA A 72 -16.22 -7.41 -11.06
C ALA A 72 -15.55 -6.42 -12.00
N THR A 73 -14.36 -5.93 -11.61
CA THR A 73 -13.59 -4.98 -12.43
C THR A 73 -12.82 -5.67 -13.54
N GLY A 74 -12.61 -7.00 -13.44
CA GLY A 74 -11.81 -7.81 -14.36
C GLY A 74 -10.31 -7.58 -14.23
N SER A 75 -9.86 -7.00 -13.14
CA SER A 75 -8.45 -6.77 -12.82
C SER A 75 -8.27 -6.65 -11.31
N GLY A 76 -7.03 -6.78 -10.84
CA GLY A 76 -6.67 -6.50 -9.44
C GLY A 76 -6.82 -5.04 -9.05
N ILE A 77 -6.54 -4.75 -7.78
CA ILE A 77 -6.51 -3.38 -7.25
C ILE A 77 -5.39 -2.63 -7.95
N LYS A 78 -5.69 -1.41 -8.43
CA LYS A 78 -4.72 -0.55 -9.12
C LYS A 78 -4.43 0.71 -8.34
N THR A 79 -3.15 1.06 -8.26
CA THR A 79 -2.68 2.30 -7.65
C THR A 79 -2.04 3.22 -8.70
N PRO A 80 -2.20 4.55 -8.58
CA PRO A 80 -1.48 5.48 -9.43
C PRO A 80 0.03 5.39 -9.18
N VAL A 81 0.81 5.51 -10.24
CA VAL A 81 2.27 5.50 -10.19
C VAL A 81 2.83 6.73 -10.91
N GLY A 82 4.09 7.06 -10.67
CA GLY A 82 4.79 8.14 -11.34
C GLY A 82 5.02 9.38 -10.47
N GLU A 83 5.67 10.37 -11.04
CA GLU A 83 6.14 11.57 -10.32
C GLU A 83 5.02 12.39 -9.66
N LYS A 84 3.80 12.32 -10.22
CA LYS A 84 2.62 13.00 -9.66
C LYS A 84 2.14 12.41 -8.32
N THR A 85 2.70 11.26 -7.91
CA THR A 85 2.45 10.67 -6.58
C THR A 85 3.35 11.27 -5.50
N LEU A 86 4.45 11.90 -5.87
CA LEU A 86 5.37 12.53 -4.92
C LEU A 86 4.73 13.75 -4.26
N GLY A 87 5.01 13.96 -3.00
CA GLY A 87 4.42 15.03 -2.20
C GLY A 87 2.97 14.79 -1.79
N ARG A 88 2.45 13.57 -2.00
CA ARG A 88 1.04 13.24 -1.79
C ARG A 88 0.87 12.13 -0.76
N LEU A 89 -0.33 12.07 -0.22
CA LEU A 89 -0.77 11.05 0.74
C LEU A 89 -1.94 10.24 0.17
N PHE A 90 -1.80 8.91 0.16
CA PHE A 90 -2.78 7.99 -0.44
C PHE A 90 -3.33 7.00 0.59
N ASN A 91 -4.51 6.46 0.30
CA ASN A 91 -5.06 5.26 0.93
C ASN A 91 -4.60 3.98 0.19
N VAL A 92 -5.08 2.82 0.65
CA VAL A 92 -4.77 1.51 0.05
C VAL A 92 -5.19 1.38 -1.42
N LEU A 93 -6.23 2.09 -1.84
CA LEU A 93 -6.75 2.10 -3.22
C LEU A 93 -6.00 3.10 -4.14
N GLY A 94 -4.97 3.77 -3.63
CA GLY A 94 -4.28 4.83 -4.36
C GLY A 94 -5.09 6.11 -4.55
N GLU A 95 -6.11 6.32 -3.72
CA GLU A 95 -6.86 7.58 -3.70
C GLU A 95 -6.15 8.57 -2.79
N ALA A 96 -5.99 9.81 -3.24
CA ALA A 96 -5.37 10.86 -2.45
C ALA A 96 -6.30 11.29 -1.29
N ILE A 97 -5.74 11.30 -0.08
CA ILE A 97 -6.46 11.65 1.16
C ILE A 97 -5.87 12.90 1.85
N ASP A 98 -5.02 13.64 1.15
CA ASP A 98 -4.37 14.88 1.62
C ASP A 98 -5.22 16.15 1.44
N GLY A 99 -6.49 16.00 1.06
CA GLY A 99 -7.42 17.12 0.84
C GLY A 99 -7.22 17.85 -0.48
N LYS A 100 -6.32 17.40 -1.35
CA LYS A 100 -6.11 17.93 -2.70
C LYS A 100 -6.86 17.09 -3.74
N GLU A 101 -6.99 17.62 -4.95
CA GLU A 101 -7.54 16.87 -6.09
C GLU A 101 -6.74 15.58 -6.34
N GLN A 102 -7.43 14.56 -6.86
CA GLN A 102 -6.77 13.31 -7.24
C GLN A 102 -5.69 13.59 -8.30
N PRO A 103 -4.49 13.00 -8.17
CA PRO A 103 -3.46 13.18 -9.15
C PRO A 103 -3.91 12.60 -10.48
N ASP A 104 -3.76 13.38 -11.54
CA ASP A 104 -3.94 12.91 -12.91
C ASP A 104 -2.72 12.06 -13.31
N ALA A 105 -2.65 10.85 -12.74
CA ALA A 105 -1.58 9.91 -13.00
C ALA A 105 -1.76 9.32 -14.42
N GLU A 106 -0.69 9.31 -15.18
CA GLU A 106 -0.69 8.79 -16.55
C GLU A 106 -0.88 7.27 -16.57
N GLU A 107 -0.38 6.60 -15.53
CA GLU A 107 -0.42 5.15 -15.40
C GLU A 107 -0.96 4.71 -14.04
N LYS A 108 -1.59 3.53 -14.04
CA LYS A 108 -2.00 2.81 -12.83
C LYS A 108 -1.52 1.38 -12.94
N TRP A 109 -0.84 0.90 -11.92
CA TRP A 109 -0.34 -0.46 -11.84
C TRP A 109 -1.10 -1.29 -10.82
N GLU A 110 -1.22 -2.58 -11.08
CA GLU A 110 -1.81 -3.52 -10.11
C GLU A 110 -0.86 -3.71 -8.92
N ILE A 111 -1.44 -3.82 -7.71
CA ILE A 111 -0.64 -3.98 -6.49
C ILE A 111 -0.07 -5.40 -6.35
N HIS A 112 -0.67 -6.39 -7.02
CA HIS A 112 -0.19 -7.76 -7.05
C HIS A 112 0.65 -7.99 -8.32
N ARG A 113 1.92 -7.65 -8.24
CA ARG A 113 2.88 -7.86 -9.33
C ARG A 113 3.72 -9.11 -9.10
N GLU A 114 4.17 -9.71 -10.20
CA GLU A 114 5.14 -10.80 -10.12
C GLU A 114 6.48 -10.27 -9.59
N PRO A 115 7.13 -11.01 -8.69
CA PRO A 115 8.46 -10.63 -8.20
C PRO A 115 9.49 -10.73 -9.33
N PRO A 116 10.61 -9.95 -9.26
CA PRO A 116 11.69 -10.08 -10.23
C PRO A 116 12.27 -11.49 -10.23
N THR A 117 12.62 -11.97 -11.42
CA THR A 117 13.25 -13.29 -11.59
C THR A 117 14.63 -13.33 -10.92
N PHE A 118 15.15 -14.52 -10.69
CA PHE A 118 16.48 -14.67 -10.08
C PHE A 118 17.58 -14.00 -10.91
N GLU A 119 17.45 -14.01 -12.24
CA GLU A 119 18.42 -13.41 -13.17
C GLU A 119 18.41 -11.88 -13.14
N GLU A 120 17.28 -11.27 -12.78
CA GLU A 120 17.12 -9.82 -12.66
C GLU A 120 17.60 -9.27 -11.30
N GLN A 121 17.90 -10.16 -10.34
CA GLN A 121 18.35 -9.74 -9.02
C GLN A 121 19.85 -9.47 -9.02
N ASN A 122 20.21 -8.24 -8.68
CA ASN A 122 21.62 -7.90 -8.47
C ASN A 122 22.03 -8.24 -7.02
N PRO A 123 23.22 -8.86 -6.82
CA PRO A 123 23.75 -9.03 -5.47
C PRO A 123 24.05 -7.66 -4.84
N ALA A 124 23.78 -7.54 -3.55
CA ALA A 124 24.07 -6.32 -2.81
C ALA A 124 25.58 -6.21 -2.55
N GLU A 125 26.29 -5.52 -3.41
CA GLU A 125 27.76 -5.34 -3.33
C GLU A 125 28.17 -3.98 -2.76
N GLU A 126 27.25 -3.03 -2.72
CA GLU A 126 27.52 -1.66 -2.29
C GLU A 126 26.86 -1.33 -0.94
N ILE A 127 27.55 -0.54 -0.14
CA ILE A 127 26.98 0.02 1.09
C ILE A 127 26.20 1.29 0.76
N LEU A 128 25.03 1.42 1.37
CA LEU A 128 24.24 2.65 1.37
C LEU A 128 24.74 3.54 2.52
N GLU A 129 25.41 4.63 2.18
CA GLU A 129 25.80 5.63 3.17
C GLU A 129 24.57 6.38 3.65
N THR A 130 24.21 6.19 4.91
CA THR A 130 22.98 6.78 5.49
C THR A 130 23.22 8.16 6.08
N GLY A 131 24.47 8.57 6.30
CA GLY A 131 24.85 9.78 7.03
C GLY A 131 24.68 9.66 8.54
N ILE A 132 24.19 8.54 9.05
CA ILE A 132 24.04 8.27 10.48
C ILE A 132 25.22 7.45 10.96
N LYS A 133 26.16 8.09 11.65
CA LYS A 133 27.45 7.51 12.04
C LYS A 133 27.38 6.13 12.68
N VAL A 134 26.39 5.91 13.55
CA VAL A 134 26.25 4.64 14.26
C VAL A 134 25.81 3.52 13.32
N ILE A 135 24.97 3.82 12.33
CA ILE A 135 24.54 2.86 11.31
C ILE A 135 25.71 2.56 10.38
N ASP A 136 26.29 3.59 9.78
CA ASP A 136 27.32 3.43 8.75
C ASP A 136 28.59 2.73 9.30
N LEU A 137 28.90 2.93 10.59
CA LEU A 137 30.07 2.33 11.22
C LEU A 137 29.84 0.93 11.80
N LEU A 138 28.69 0.69 12.44
CA LEU A 138 28.45 -0.53 13.22
C LEU A 138 27.51 -1.53 12.54
N ALA A 139 26.59 -1.05 11.72
CA ALA A 139 25.58 -1.87 11.05
C ALA A 139 25.23 -1.30 9.67
N PRO A 140 26.21 -1.21 8.74
CA PRO A 140 26.01 -0.56 7.45
C PRO A 140 24.90 -1.22 6.64
N TYR A 141 24.13 -0.41 5.95
CA TYR A 141 23.05 -0.87 5.08
C TYR A 141 23.60 -1.24 3.71
N ALA A 142 23.19 -2.38 3.19
CA ALA A 142 23.49 -2.76 1.82
C ALA A 142 22.45 -2.17 0.86
N LYS A 143 22.88 -1.61 -0.26
CA LYS A 143 21.96 -1.22 -1.35
C LYS A 143 21.17 -2.44 -1.83
N GLY A 144 19.85 -2.28 -1.98
CA GLY A 144 18.95 -3.39 -2.30
C GLY A 144 18.69 -4.35 -1.14
N GLY A 145 19.24 -4.10 0.04
CA GLY A 145 19.03 -4.88 1.25
C GLY A 145 17.67 -4.63 1.90
N LYS A 146 17.28 -5.54 2.79
CA LYS A 146 16.10 -5.42 3.65
C LYS A 146 16.57 -5.28 5.09
N ILE A 147 16.20 -4.18 5.74
CA ILE A 147 16.67 -3.82 7.08
C ILE A 147 15.47 -3.74 8.03
N GLY A 148 15.57 -4.41 9.17
CA GLY A 148 14.57 -4.33 10.24
C GLY A 148 15.00 -3.39 11.35
N LEU A 149 14.18 -2.35 11.62
CA LEU A 149 14.35 -1.45 12.74
C LEU A 149 13.46 -1.90 13.90
N PHE A 150 14.01 -2.56 14.89
CA PHE A 150 13.27 -3.08 16.03
C PHE A 150 13.44 -2.15 17.24
N GLY A 151 12.31 -1.86 17.89
CA GLY A 151 12.31 -1.08 19.11
C GLY A 151 10.90 -0.88 19.67
N GLY A 152 10.78 -0.67 20.96
CA GLY A 152 9.54 -0.33 21.63
C GLY A 152 9.00 1.07 21.24
N ALA A 153 7.92 1.48 21.87
CA ALA A 153 7.39 2.83 21.69
C ALA A 153 8.37 3.87 22.28
N GLY A 154 8.49 5.03 21.62
CA GLY A 154 9.26 6.16 22.12
C GLY A 154 10.79 6.02 22.02
N VAL A 155 11.32 5.03 21.30
CA VAL A 155 12.77 4.84 21.15
C VAL A 155 13.38 5.60 19.95
N GLY A 156 12.59 6.41 19.26
CA GLY A 156 13.08 7.26 18.17
C GLY A 156 13.06 6.62 16.79
N LYS A 157 12.30 5.54 16.55
CA LYS A 157 12.17 4.92 15.20
C LYS A 157 11.73 5.93 14.15
N THR A 158 10.70 6.71 14.43
CA THR A 158 10.15 7.71 13.50
C THR A 158 11.20 8.79 13.18
N VAL A 159 11.92 9.27 14.17
CA VAL A 159 13.00 10.25 13.97
C VAL A 159 14.11 9.68 13.09
N LEU A 160 14.49 8.41 13.31
CA LEU A 160 15.48 7.73 12.49
C LEU A 160 15.01 7.57 11.03
N ILE A 161 13.74 7.22 10.82
CA ILE A 161 13.14 7.12 9.48
C ILE A 161 13.15 8.47 8.77
N GLN A 162 12.76 9.54 9.46
CA GLN A 162 12.77 10.91 8.91
C GLN A 162 14.18 11.33 8.50
N GLU A 163 15.18 11.07 9.34
CA GLU A 163 16.57 11.37 9.04
C GLU A 163 17.07 10.58 7.82
N LEU A 164 16.75 9.29 7.72
CA LEU A 164 17.07 8.48 6.55
C LEU A 164 16.43 9.04 5.27
N ILE A 165 15.16 9.40 5.32
CA ILE A 165 14.44 10.00 4.17
C ILE A 165 15.12 11.31 3.77
N SER A 166 15.43 12.17 4.75
CA SER A 166 16.09 13.46 4.52
C SER A 166 17.45 13.28 3.86
N ASN A 167 18.28 12.40 4.38
CA ASN A 167 19.63 12.17 3.87
C ASN A 167 19.61 11.55 2.47
N ILE A 168 18.73 10.59 2.20
CA ILE A 168 18.59 10.00 0.87
C ILE A 168 18.09 11.03 -0.15
N ALA A 169 17.14 11.88 0.24
CA ALA A 169 16.60 12.91 -0.64
C ALA A 169 17.64 14.00 -0.97
N THR A 170 18.51 14.37 -0.02
CA THR A 170 19.49 15.45 -0.18
C THR A 170 20.79 14.97 -0.82
N GLU A 171 21.34 13.85 -0.36
CA GLU A 171 22.67 13.39 -0.77
C GLU A 171 22.65 12.45 -1.97
N HIS A 172 21.65 11.60 -2.06
CA HIS A 172 21.56 10.58 -3.13
C HIS A 172 20.58 10.93 -4.24
N GLY A 173 19.78 11.99 -4.08
CA GLY A 173 18.77 12.40 -5.08
C GLY A 173 17.66 11.37 -5.29
N GLY A 174 17.56 10.36 -4.44
CA GLY A 174 16.59 9.28 -4.52
C GLY A 174 15.19 9.68 -4.04
N TYR A 175 14.22 8.81 -4.32
CA TYR A 175 12.86 8.94 -3.84
C TYR A 175 12.61 8.04 -2.64
N SER A 176 11.63 8.42 -1.84
CA SER A 176 11.21 7.62 -0.70
C SER A 176 9.71 7.33 -0.78
N ILE A 177 9.34 6.12 -0.43
CA ILE A 177 7.94 5.73 -0.27
C ILE A 177 7.76 5.28 1.18
N PHE A 178 6.82 5.88 1.87
CA PHE A 178 6.51 5.51 3.24
C PHE A 178 5.12 4.89 3.33
N THR A 179 5.05 3.69 3.90
CA THR A 179 3.78 3.00 4.14
C THR A 179 3.50 2.88 5.62
N GLY A 180 2.42 3.52 6.07
CA GLY A 180 1.93 3.42 7.44
C GLY A 180 0.93 2.27 7.56
N VAL A 181 1.30 1.20 8.27
CA VAL A 181 0.51 -0.02 8.40
C VAL A 181 0.01 -0.17 9.84
N GLY A 182 -1.29 0.08 10.05
CA GLY A 182 -1.93 -0.10 11.35
C GLY A 182 -1.47 0.84 12.44
N GLU A 183 -0.70 1.87 12.11
CA GLU A 183 -0.24 2.88 13.06
C GLU A 183 -1.36 3.83 13.50
N ARG A 184 -1.12 4.57 14.56
CA ARG A 184 -2.09 5.56 15.06
C ARG A 184 -2.23 6.70 14.06
N SER A 185 -3.48 7.07 13.75
CA SER A 185 -3.77 8.16 12.81
C SER A 185 -3.11 9.48 13.21
N ARG A 186 -2.95 9.75 14.52
CA ARG A 186 -2.24 10.90 15.02
C ARG A 186 -0.76 10.89 14.64
N GLU A 187 -0.07 9.76 14.85
CA GLU A 187 1.36 9.63 14.54
C GLU A 187 1.60 9.77 13.04
N GLY A 188 0.70 9.23 12.20
CA GLY A 188 0.76 9.45 10.76
C GLY A 188 0.56 10.90 10.34
N ASN A 189 -0.34 11.63 10.99
CA ASN A 189 -0.55 13.04 10.72
C ASN A 189 0.63 13.91 11.19
N ASP A 190 1.21 13.59 12.34
CA ASP A 190 2.38 14.28 12.88
C ASP A 190 3.57 14.09 11.90
N LEU A 191 3.80 12.84 11.45
CA LEU A 191 4.83 12.52 10.45
C LEU A 191 4.64 13.31 9.14
N TRP A 192 3.42 13.32 8.60
CA TRP A 192 3.12 14.07 7.37
C TRP A 192 3.38 15.57 7.53
N THR A 193 3.02 16.14 8.67
CA THR A 193 3.24 17.57 8.98
C THR A 193 4.72 17.88 9.07
N GLU A 194 5.49 17.07 9.80
CA GLU A 194 6.94 17.24 9.96
C GLU A 194 7.68 17.10 8.63
N MET A 195 7.31 16.14 7.78
CA MET A 195 7.88 16.00 6.44
C MET A 195 7.56 17.18 5.53
N LYS A 196 6.39 17.79 5.70
CA LYS A 196 6.01 19.00 4.96
C LYS A 196 6.82 20.21 5.42
N GLU A 197 7.01 20.38 6.71
CA GLU A 197 7.79 21.47 7.30
C GLU A 197 9.28 21.38 6.97
N SER A 198 9.83 20.18 6.94
CA SER A 198 11.23 19.91 6.56
C SER A 198 11.49 19.98 5.04
N GLY A 199 10.45 20.06 4.22
CA GLY A 199 10.58 20.08 2.75
C GLY A 199 10.91 18.73 2.10
N VAL A 200 11.00 17.66 2.89
CA VAL A 200 11.33 16.31 2.39
C VAL A 200 10.16 15.65 1.68
N LEU A 201 8.94 16.12 1.96
CA LEU A 201 7.70 15.57 1.39
C LEU A 201 7.70 15.62 -0.15
N GLU A 202 8.34 16.61 -0.78
CA GLU A 202 8.35 16.77 -2.24
C GLU A 202 9.01 15.58 -2.98
N LYS A 203 9.87 14.82 -2.31
CA LYS A 203 10.53 13.61 -2.84
C LYS A 203 9.98 12.32 -2.23
N THR A 204 8.88 12.40 -1.50
CA THR A 204 8.31 11.26 -0.78
C THR A 204 6.84 11.08 -1.15
N ALA A 205 6.42 9.86 -1.40
CA ALA A 205 5.00 9.50 -1.44
C ALA A 205 4.63 8.74 -0.16
N LEU A 206 3.46 9.04 0.40
CA LEU A 206 2.95 8.42 1.61
C LEU A 206 1.72 7.57 1.28
N VAL A 207 1.66 6.37 1.84
CA VAL A 207 0.49 5.47 1.71
C VAL A 207 0.07 5.01 3.09
N PHE A 208 -1.13 5.36 3.52
CA PHE A 208 -1.60 5.08 4.88
C PHE A 208 -2.75 4.08 4.89
N GLY A 209 -2.58 3.01 5.67
CA GLY A 209 -3.60 2.09 6.13
C GLY A 209 -3.56 2.04 7.64
N GLN A 210 -4.02 3.12 8.28
CA GLN A 210 -3.91 3.34 9.72
C GLN A 210 -4.84 2.44 10.53
N MET A 211 -4.75 2.49 11.86
CA MET A 211 -5.49 1.60 12.77
C MET A 211 -7.03 1.74 12.66
N ASN A 212 -7.53 2.86 12.14
CA ASN A 212 -8.95 3.11 11.88
C ASN A 212 -9.45 2.46 10.57
N GLU A 213 -8.54 2.02 9.70
CA GLU A 213 -8.88 1.36 8.46
C GLU A 213 -9.28 -0.12 8.68
N PRO A 214 -10.11 -0.70 7.79
CA PRO A 214 -10.45 -2.11 7.84
C PRO A 214 -9.23 -3.03 7.77
N PRO A 215 -9.32 -4.26 8.32
CA PRO A 215 -8.21 -5.21 8.27
C PRO A 215 -7.67 -5.48 6.87
N GLY A 216 -8.54 -5.58 5.85
CA GLY A 216 -8.13 -5.78 4.46
C GLY A 216 -7.30 -4.62 3.92
N ALA A 217 -7.67 -3.38 4.22
CA ALA A 217 -6.88 -2.20 3.83
C ALA A 217 -5.49 -2.24 4.46
N ARG A 218 -5.40 -2.52 5.76
CA ARG A 218 -4.11 -2.64 6.47
C ARG A 218 -3.24 -3.77 5.94
N MET A 219 -3.86 -4.85 5.47
CA MET A 219 -3.15 -5.99 4.89
C MET A 219 -2.52 -5.66 3.52
N ARG A 220 -3.12 -4.74 2.75
CA ARG A 220 -2.71 -4.43 1.37
C ARG A 220 -1.95 -3.12 1.19
N VAL A 221 -1.95 -2.25 2.18
CA VAL A 221 -1.31 -0.93 2.06
C VAL A 221 0.18 -0.99 1.75
N ALA A 222 0.89 -2.01 2.27
CA ALA A 222 2.31 -2.20 1.98
C ALA A 222 2.57 -2.54 0.51
N GLU A 223 1.71 -3.37 -0.11
CA GLU A 223 1.79 -3.70 -1.54
C GLU A 223 1.51 -2.46 -2.41
N THR A 224 0.57 -1.61 -2.01
CA THR A 224 0.32 -0.34 -2.70
C THR A 224 1.58 0.54 -2.73
N GLY A 225 2.24 0.72 -1.58
CA GLY A 225 3.49 1.49 -1.52
C GLY A 225 4.64 0.81 -2.26
N LEU A 226 4.74 -0.51 -2.18
CA LEU A 226 5.73 -1.28 -2.93
C LEU A 226 5.57 -1.07 -4.44
N THR A 227 4.34 -1.11 -4.95
CA THR A 227 4.06 -0.88 -6.37
C THR A 227 4.49 0.51 -6.83
N MET A 228 4.26 1.55 -6.01
CA MET A 228 4.75 2.89 -6.31
C MET A 228 6.29 2.94 -6.32
N ALA A 229 6.95 2.24 -5.40
CA ALA A 229 8.42 2.16 -5.34
C ALA A 229 8.99 1.43 -6.56
N GLU A 230 8.37 0.34 -6.97
CA GLU A 230 8.78 -0.45 -8.14
C GLU A 230 8.72 0.36 -9.43
N TYR A 231 7.74 1.21 -9.61
CA TYR A 231 7.67 2.11 -10.77
C TYR A 231 8.93 2.99 -10.89
N PHE A 232 9.35 3.62 -9.80
CA PHE A 232 10.54 4.46 -9.81
C PHE A 232 11.83 3.65 -10.03
N ARG A 233 11.88 2.42 -9.52
CA ARG A 233 13.00 1.51 -9.74
C ARG A 233 13.06 1.04 -11.19
N ASP A 234 11.95 0.54 -11.73
CA ASP A 234 11.90 -0.18 -13.00
C ASP A 234 11.86 0.78 -14.20
N GLU A 235 11.01 1.82 -14.15
CA GLU A 235 10.81 2.74 -15.26
C GLU A 235 11.74 3.96 -15.22
N LYS A 236 12.04 4.44 -14.02
CA LYS A 236 12.89 5.63 -13.85
C LYS A 236 14.34 5.31 -13.51
N HIS A 237 14.64 4.03 -13.21
CA HIS A 237 15.97 3.57 -12.80
C HIS A 237 16.56 4.38 -11.65
N GLN A 238 15.70 4.77 -10.71
CA GLN A 238 16.05 5.57 -9.55
C GLN A 238 16.27 4.70 -8.31
N ASN A 239 17.15 5.15 -7.43
CA ASN A 239 17.25 4.57 -6.10
C ASN A 239 16.01 4.96 -5.30
N VAL A 240 15.33 3.95 -4.75
CA VAL A 240 14.10 4.15 -3.97
C VAL A 240 14.26 3.52 -2.60
N LEU A 241 13.89 4.27 -1.58
CA LEU A 241 13.83 3.78 -0.21
C LEU A 241 12.36 3.54 0.17
N LEU A 242 12.01 2.28 0.45
CA LEU A 242 10.68 1.90 0.91
C LEU A 242 10.68 1.68 2.41
N PHE A 243 9.84 2.40 3.13
CA PHE A 243 9.60 2.22 4.55
C PHE A 243 8.22 1.57 4.77
N ILE A 244 8.18 0.58 5.64
CA ILE A 244 6.93 -0.08 6.07
C ILE A 244 6.88 -0.02 7.59
N ASP A 245 6.07 0.86 8.13
CA ASP A 245 5.91 1.06 9.57
C ASP A 245 4.43 0.87 9.96
N ASN A 246 4.09 -0.19 10.59
CA ASN A 246 4.81 -1.30 11.17
C ASN A 246 4.34 -2.63 10.54
N ILE A 247 5.22 -3.40 9.95
CA ILE A 247 4.88 -4.66 9.26
C ILE A 247 4.22 -5.69 10.20
N PHE A 248 4.55 -5.68 11.48
CA PHE A 248 3.93 -6.56 12.47
C PHE A 248 2.43 -6.32 12.61
N LEU A 249 1.96 -5.08 12.48
CA LEU A 249 0.55 -4.75 12.58
C LEU A 249 -0.26 -5.21 11.35
N SER A 250 0.41 -5.44 10.22
CA SER A 250 -0.18 -6.11 9.07
C SER A 250 -0.44 -7.60 9.34
N LEU A 251 0.44 -8.25 10.10
CA LEU A 251 0.42 -9.70 10.33
C LEU A 251 -0.45 -10.14 11.52
N ILE A 252 -0.66 -9.29 12.51
CA ILE A 252 -1.44 -9.63 13.73
C ILE A 252 -2.92 -9.91 13.43
N HIS A 253 -3.43 -9.45 12.31
CA HIS A 253 -4.86 -9.53 11.96
C HIS A 253 -5.16 -10.51 10.82
N ILE A 254 -4.22 -11.37 10.47
CA ILE A 254 -4.41 -12.45 9.49
C ILE A 254 -4.92 -13.70 10.18
#